data_b87a1da79c6b1d27588195d9f71fb91c
#
_entry.id   b87a1da79c6b1d27588195d9f71fb91c
#
_cell.length_a   1.000
_cell.length_b   1.000
_cell.length_c   1.000
_cell.angle_alpha   90.00
_cell.angle_beta   90.00
_cell.angle_gamma   90.00
#
_symmetry.space_group_name_H-M   'P 1'
#
loop_
_entity.id
_entity.type
_entity.pdbx_description
1 polymer ?
#
loop_
_entity_poly.entity_id
_entity_poly.type
_entity_poly.pdbx_seq_one_letter_code
_entity_poly.pdbx_strand_id
1 'polypeptide(L)'
;MDNQFLRTQMLLGGDAMNQLHRSHVAVFGLGGVGSYAVEALVRSGVGELTLIDDDTVSPTNLNRQLEALHSTVGQNKTDALAVRCRDINPDVRLHLICARYDAAHREDFFTARYDYILDAIDTVSSKLDLIQTAQARGIPILSAMGTGNKLDASQLCITDISKTRNCSLARVMRKELRDRGVKHLRVIYSPELPAKPEALEAPPPGRRSVPASLVWVPGCAGLMMAGDVILTLSGCKKKKEGGSQ
;
A
#
# COMPACT_ATOMS: atom_id res chain seq x y z
N MET A 1 -3.35 18.88 26.91
CA MET A 1 -4.14 18.23 25.83
C MET A 1 -3.67 16.79 25.76
N ASP A 2 -4.57 15.85 25.81
CA ASP A 2 -4.23 14.45 25.66
C ASP A 2 -3.70 14.24 24.21
N ASN A 3 -2.42 13.86 24.11
CA ASN A 3 -1.79 13.61 22.81
C ASN A 3 -2.18 12.22 22.33
N GLN A 4 -3.02 12.12 21.32
CA GLN A 4 -3.46 10.85 20.71
C GLN A 4 -2.29 9.95 20.26
N PHE A 5 -1.11 10.53 19.98
CA PHE A 5 0.09 9.81 19.55
C PHE A 5 1.04 9.46 20.71
N LEU A 6 0.64 9.71 21.97
CA LEU A 6 1.52 9.50 23.13
C LEU A 6 2.11 8.09 23.18
N ARG A 7 1.31 7.06 22.91
CA ARG A 7 1.76 5.66 22.89
C ARG A 7 2.78 5.37 21.80
N THR A 8 2.62 5.97 20.62
CA THR A 8 3.57 5.89 19.51
C THR A 8 4.86 6.63 19.88
N GLN A 9 4.74 7.83 20.48
CA GLN A 9 5.88 8.62 20.91
C GLN A 9 6.72 7.92 22.01
N MET A 10 6.09 7.18 22.92
CA MET A 10 6.80 6.39 23.94
C MET A 10 7.72 5.34 23.33
N LEU A 11 7.39 4.81 22.15
CA LEU A 11 8.18 3.78 21.44
C LEU A 11 9.20 4.37 20.47
N LEU A 12 8.82 5.43 19.73
CA LEU A 12 9.64 5.96 18.65
C LEU A 12 10.47 7.18 19.10
N GLY A 13 10.03 7.90 20.14
CA GLY A 13 10.65 9.14 20.60
C GLY A 13 10.09 10.39 19.93
N GLY A 14 10.36 11.56 20.52
CA GLY A 14 9.82 12.84 20.05
C GLY A 14 10.33 13.26 18.68
N ASP A 15 11.62 13.08 18.41
CA ASP A 15 12.22 13.43 17.12
C ASP A 15 11.62 12.62 15.97
N ALA A 16 11.39 11.32 16.18
CA ALA A 16 10.72 10.45 15.24
C ALA A 16 9.29 10.93 14.94
N MET A 17 8.54 11.33 15.96
CA MET A 17 7.19 11.88 15.78
C MET A 17 7.21 13.19 15.00
N ASN A 18 8.17 14.09 15.27
CA ASN A 18 8.35 15.32 14.50
C ASN A 18 8.66 15.03 13.03
N GLN A 19 9.47 14.01 12.76
CA GLN A 19 9.77 13.59 11.40
C GLN A 19 8.53 13.04 10.68
N LEU A 20 7.76 12.15 11.33
CA LEU A 20 6.52 11.60 10.76
C LEU A 20 5.49 12.70 10.48
N HIS A 21 5.32 13.65 11.39
CA HIS A 21 4.40 14.77 11.21
C HIS A 21 4.75 15.68 10.00
N ARG A 22 6.01 15.71 9.60
CA ARG A 22 6.46 16.46 8.40
C ARG A 22 6.47 15.62 7.13
N SER A 23 6.30 14.31 7.23
CA SER A 23 6.42 13.40 6.10
C SER A 23 5.15 13.38 5.27
N HIS A 24 5.34 13.27 3.95
CA HIS A 24 4.29 13.12 2.96
C HIS A 24 4.37 11.76 2.29
N VAL A 25 3.34 10.93 2.45
CA VAL A 25 3.26 9.60 1.86
C VAL A 25 2.14 9.53 0.83
N ALA A 26 2.45 9.05 -0.38
CA ALA A 26 1.44 8.78 -1.40
C ALA A 26 1.07 7.29 -1.37
N VAL A 27 -0.24 7.00 -1.39
CA VAL A 27 -0.79 5.64 -1.44
C VAL A 27 -1.59 5.47 -2.71
N PHE A 28 -1.08 4.65 -3.62
CA PHE A 28 -1.67 4.32 -4.90
C PHE A 28 -2.45 3.01 -4.78
N GLY A 29 -3.77 3.06 -4.95
CA GLY A 29 -4.71 1.96 -4.74
C GLY A 29 -5.19 1.88 -3.28
N LEU A 30 -6.49 2.03 -3.06
CA LEU A 30 -7.14 2.07 -1.75
C LEU A 30 -8.04 0.84 -1.52
N GLY A 31 -7.64 -0.31 -2.06
CA GLY A 31 -8.32 -1.58 -1.84
C GLY A 31 -7.97 -2.22 -0.48
N GLY A 32 -8.09 -3.54 -0.41
CA GLY A 32 -7.86 -4.31 0.83
C GLY A 32 -6.45 -4.21 1.42
N VAL A 33 -5.45 -3.75 0.66
CA VAL A 33 -4.09 -3.48 1.17
C VAL A 33 -3.92 -2.00 1.49
N GLY A 34 -4.22 -1.13 0.52
CA GLY A 34 -3.96 0.30 0.64
C GLY A 34 -4.78 0.98 1.73
N SER A 35 -6.04 0.61 1.91
CA SER A 35 -6.88 1.19 2.96
C SER A 35 -6.35 0.93 4.38
N TYR A 36 -5.87 -0.28 4.65
CA TYR A 36 -5.23 -0.60 5.93
C TYR A 36 -3.85 0.06 6.09
N ALA A 37 -3.13 0.28 4.98
CA ALA A 37 -1.89 1.04 5.04
C ALA A 37 -2.16 2.51 5.41
N VAL A 38 -3.16 3.16 4.81
CA VAL A 38 -3.58 4.52 5.15
C VAL A 38 -4.00 4.62 6.61
N GLU A 39 -4.80 3.67 7.11
CA GLU A 39 -5.22 3.61 8.52
C GLU A 39 -4.01 3.63 9.47
N ALA A 40 -3.01 2.80 9.19
CA ALA A 40 -1.82 2.72 10.03
C ALA A 40 -0.95 3.98 9.95
N LEU A 41 -0.82 4.59 8.76
CA LEU A 41 -0.06 5.84 8.57
C LEU A 41 -0.69 6.99 9.37
N VAL A 42 -2.00 7.19 9.23
CA VAL A 42 -2.70 8.29 9.91
C VAL A 42 -2.69 8.11 11.44
N ARG A 43 -2.87 6.87 11.93
CA ARG A 43 -2.80 6.54 13.37
C ARG A 43 -1.41 6.68 13.97
N SER A 44 -0.37 6.63 13.14
CA SER A 44 1.01 6.79 13.57
C SER A 44 1.53 8.23 13.48
N GLY A 45 0.70 9.18 13.05
CA GLY A 45 1.03 10.60 13.03
C GLY A 45 1.77 11.06 11.77
N VAL A 46 1.68 10.34 10.64
CA VAL A 46 2.12 10.87 9.34
C VAL A 46 1.26 12.09 9.02
N GLY A 47 1.92 13.24 8.78
CA GLY A 47 1.23 14.53 8.71
C GLY A 47 0.58 14.83 7.38
N GLU A 48 0.99 14.16 6.29
CA GLU A 48 0.47 14.43 4.95
C GLU A 48 0.33 13.15 4.13
N LEU A 49 -0.84 12.96 3.52
CA LEU A 49 -1.13 11.78 2.70
C LEU A 49 -1.75 12.21 1.36
N THR A 50 -1.28 11.61 0.27
CA THR A 50 -1.98 11.64 -1.02
C THR A 50 -2.64 10.27 -1.22
N LEU A 51 -3.96 10.26 -1.38
CA LEU A 51 -4.81 9.09 -1.55
C LEU A 51 -5.25 9.00 -3.00
N ILE A 52 -4.87 7.92 -3.71
CA ILE A 52 -5.11 7.77 -5.14
C ILE A 52 -5.89 6.48 -5.40
N ASP A 53 -7.08 6.58 -5.97
CA ASP A 53 -7.92 5.46 -6.42
C ASP A 53 -9.03 6.01 -7.33
N ASP A 54 -9.41 5.29 -8.38
CA ASP A 54 -10.47 5.68 -9.32
C ASP A 54 -11.81 4.98 -9.05
N ASP A 55 -11.83 4.03 -8.13
CA ASP A 55 -13.00 3.22 -7.85
C ASP A 55 -13.98 3.90 -6.86
N THR A 56 -15.22 3.45 -6.95
CA THR A 56 -16.24 3.63 -5.91
C THR A 56 -16.32 2.39 -5.02
N VAL A 57 -16.78 2.57 -3.78
CA VAL A 57 -17.06 1.47 -2.86
C VAL A 57 -18.19 0.61 -3.41
N SER A 58 -17.95 -0.69 -3.56
CA SER A 58 -18.96 -1.66 -3.99
C SER A 58 -19.32 -2.66 -2.88
N PRO A 59 -20.50 -3.30 -2.93
CA PRO A 59 -20.87 -4.33 -1.95
C PRO A 59 -19.85 -5.48 -1.81
N THR A 60 -19.17 -5.83 -2.91
CA THR A 60 -18.15 -6.89 -2.92
C THR A 60 -16.83 -6.49 -2.23
N ASN A 61 -16.68 -5.23 -1.84
CA ASN A 61 -15.54 -4.73 -1.09
C ASN A 61 -15.69 -4.87 0.43
N LEU A 62 -16.93 -4.96 0.93
CA LEU A 62 -17.29 -4.98 2.35
C LEU A 62 -16.55 -6.06 3.15
N ASN A 63 -16.21 -7.16 2.53
CA ASN A 63 -15.53 -8.26 3.20
C ASN A 63 -14.06 -8.00 3.54
N ARG A 64 -13.40 -6.96 2.94
CA ARG A 64 -11.95 -6.80 3.09
C ARG A 64 -11.38 -5.38 2.95
N GLN A 65 -12.16 -4.38 2.53
CA GLN A 65 -11.69 -3.01 2.40
C GLN A 65 -12.20 -2.16 3.57
N LEU A 66 -11.30 -1.43 4.21
CA LEU A 66 -11.58 -0.74 5.46
C LEU A 66 -12.62 0.38 5.31
N GLU A 67 -12.60 1.09 4.19
CA GLU A 67 -13.52 2.17 3.83
C GLU A 67 -14.90 1.66 3.41
N ALA A 68 -15.00 0.36 3.11
CA ALA A 68 -16.22 -0.23 2.61
C ALA A 68 -17.17 -0.59 3.76
N LEU A 69 -18.23 0.18 3.87
CA LEU A 69 -19.35 0.02 4.81
C LEU A 69 -20.66 0.11 4.03
N HIS A 70 -21.76 -0.41 4.56
CA HIS A 70 -23.07 -0.23 3.93
C HIS A 70 -23.40 1.25 3.69
N SER A 71 -22.97 2.15 4.59
CA SER A 71 -23.16 3.60 4.50
C SER A 71 -22.28 4.30 3.47
N THR A 72 -21.20 3.65 2.99
CA THR A 72 -20.24 4.23 2.03
C THR A 72 -20.36 3.64 0.63
N VAL A 73 -21.18 2.60 0.42
CA VAL A 73 -21.43 2.02 -0.92
C VAL A 73 -21.87 3.11 -1.90
N GLY A 74 -21.18 3.17 -3.05
CA GLY A 74 -21.38 4.18 -4.09
C GLY A 74 -20.55 5.46 -3.94
N GLN A 75 -19.90 5.70 -2.79
CA GLN A 75 -18.98 6.83 -2.62
C GLN A 75 -17.61 6.50 -3.24
N ASN A 76 -16.86 7.53 -3.67
CA ASN A 76 -15.48 7.33 -4.06
C ASN A 76 -14.67 6.79 -2.87
N LYS A 77 -13.79 5.83 -3.10
CA LYS A 77 -12.95 5.27 -2.03
C LYS A 77 -12.06 6.33 -1.39
N THR A 78 -11.55 7.28 -2.17
CA THR A 78 -10.78 8.42 -1.67
C THR A 78 -11.55 9.25 -0.67
N ASP A 79 -12.82 9.57 -0.97
CA ASP A 79 -13.67 10.39 -0.10
C ASP A 79 -14.06 9.65 1.18
N ALA A 80 -14.49 8.40 1.06
CA ALA A 80 -14.87 7.55 2.20
C ALA A 80 -13.70 7.39 3.18
N LEU A 81 -12.49 7.17 2.66
CA LEU A 81 -11.29 7.01 3.48
C LEU A 81 -10.84 8.34 4.09
N ALA A 82 -10.99 9.46 3.37
CA ALA A 82 -10.62 10.78 3.86
C ALA A 82 -11.47 11.21 5.07
N VAL A 83 -12.76 10.93 5.08
CA VAL A 83 -13.63 11.17 6.25
C VAL A 83 -13.09 10.44 7.46
N ARG A 84 -12.75 9.18 7.31
CA ARG A 84 -12.17 8.36 8.37
C ARG A 84 -10.81 8.89 8.84
N CYS A 85 -9.93 9.28 7.93
CA CYS A 85 -8.62 9.85 8.28
C CYS A 85 -8.73 11.10 9.12
N ARG A 86 -9.65 12.02 8.76
CA ARG A 86 -9.89 13.25 9.52
C ARG A 86 -10.49 13.00 10.91
N ASP A 87 -11.31 11.98 11.04
CA ASP A 87 -11.86 11.57 12.35
C ASP A 87 -10.79 10.96 13.27
N ILE A 88 -9.80 10.28 12.68
CA ILE A 88 -8.64 9.75 13.43
C ILE A 88 -7.64 10.85 13.78
N ASN A 89 -7.29 11.69 12.83
CA ASN A 89 -6.32 12.77 12.98
C ASN A 89 -6.83 14.03 12.28
N PRO A 90 -7.46 14.97 13.01
CA PRO A 90 -8.00 16.20 12.42
C PRO A 90 -6.95 17.09 11.74
N ASP A 91 -5.69 16.97 12.14
CA ASP A 91 -4.58 17.79 11.63
C ASP A 91 -3.91 17.21 10.37
N VAL A 92 -4.32 16.01 9.92
CA VAL A 92 -3.73 15.38 8.73
C VAL A 92 -4.07 16.17 7.46
N ARG A 93 -3.06 16.48 6.67
CA ARG A 93 -3.25 17.07 5.33
C ARG A 93 -3.51 15.96 4.32
N LEU A 94 -4.65 16.04 3.64
CA LEU A 94 -5.07 15.02 2.65
C LEU A 94 -5.19 15.64 1.26
N HIS A 95 -4.55 15.00 0.30
CA HIS A 95 -4.71 15.25 -1.14
C HIS A 95 -5.43 14.04 -1.74
N LEU A 96 -6.59 14.27 -2.34
CA LEU A 96 -7.44 13.22 -2.89
C LEU A 96 -7.37 13.27 -4.42
N ILE A 97 -6.94 12.18 -5.04
CA ILE A 97 -6.89 12.04 -6.49
C ILE A 97 -7.80 10.87 -6.89
N CYS A 98 -9.04 11.20 -7.25
CA CYS A 98 -10.04 10.25 -7.72
C CYS A 98 -9.81 10.00 -9.22
N ALA A 99 -8.70 9.35 -9.57
CA ALA A 99 -8.34 9.05 -10.94
C ALA A 99 -7.45 7.81 -11.01
N ARG A 100 -7.52 7.13 -12.15
CA ARG A 100 -6.70 5.96 -12.43
C ARG A 100 -5.30 6.39 -12.86
N TYR A 101 -4.29 5.88 -12.16
CA TYR A 101 -2.90 6.08 -12.55
C TYR A 101 -2.56 5.33 -13.84
N ASP A 102 -2.02 6.05 -14.81
CA ASP A 102 -1.43 5.49 -16.02
C ASP A 102 -0.23 6.32 -16.51
N ALA A 103 0.49 5.78 -17.48
CA ALA A 103 1.69 6.42 -18.02
C ALA A 103 1.41 7.74 -18.78
N ALA A 104 0.21 7.88 -19.37
CA ALA A 104 -0.13 9.07 -20.19
C ALA A 104 -0.39 10.30 -19.31
N HIS A 105 -0.96 10.08 -18.11
CA HIS A 105 -1.33 11.15 -17.17
C HIS A 105 -0.42 11.19 -15.94
N ARG A 106 0.75 10.57 -16.03
CA ARG A 106 1.72 10.43 -14.92
C ARG A 106 1.95 11.71 -14.14
N GLU A 107 2.13 12.83 -14.82
CA GLU A 107 2.50 14.10 -14.20
C GLU A 107 1.40 14.63 -13.26
N ASP A 108 0.15 14.31 -13.51
CA ASP A 108 -0.99 14.72 -12.67
C ASP A 108 -0.94 14.12 -11.26
N PHE A 109 -0.18 13.03 -11.10
CA PHE A 109 -0.02 12.31 -9.83
C PHE A 109 1.26 12.70 -9.07
N PHE A 110 2.13 13.51 -9.66
CA PHE A 110 3.40 13.93 -9.06
C PHE A 110 3.50 15.45 -8.91
N THR A 111 2.38 16.08 -8.58
CA THR A 111 2.27 17.54 -8.36
C THR A 111 2.91 18.01 -7.05
N ALA A 112 3.20 17.10 -6.14
CA ALA A 112 3.88 17.36 -4.88
C ALA A 112 5.10 16.43 -4.71
N ARG A 113 5.98 16.78 -3.78
CA ARG A 113 7.09 15.92 -3.38
C ARG A 113 6.59 14.89 -2.38
N TYR A 114 6.85 13.61 -2.65
CA TYR A 114 6.58 12.51 -1.73
C TYR A 114 7.88 12.04 -1.06
N ASP A 115 7.82 11.80 0.24
CA ASP A 115 8.92 11.19 0.99
C ASP A 115 8.91 9.66 0.84
N TYR A 116 7.74 9.08 0.52
CA TYR A 116 7.57 7.66 0.27
C TYR A 116 6.34 7.37 -0.58
N ILE A 117 6.39 6.31 -1.38
CA ILE A 117 5.24 5.79 -2.15
C ILE A 117 4.91 4.38 -1.69
N LEU A 118 3.62 4.14 -1.40
CA LEU A 118 3.04 2.81 -1.25
C LEU A 118 2.24 2.47 -2.50
N ASP A 119 2.65 1.40 -3.18
CA ASP A 119 2.00 0.88 -4.37
C ASP A 119 1.15 -0.35 -4.04
N ALA A 120 -0.16 -0.16 -3.98
CA ALA A 120 -1.17 -1.20 -3.80
C ALA A 120 -2.10 -1.35 -5.03
N ILE A 121 -1.67 -0.86 -6.21
CA ILE A 121 -2.39 -1.02 -7.48
C ILE A 121 -2.40 -2.50 -7.88
N ASP A 122 -3.44 -2.96 -8.57
CA ASP A 122 -3.56 -4.33 -9.07
C ASP A 122 -3.22 -4.49 -10.57
N THR A 123 -3.09 -3.39 -11.30
CA THR A 123 -2.83 -3.36 -12.74
C THR A 123 -1.33 -3.36 -13.03
N VAL A 124 -0.84 -4.38 -13.74
CA VAL A 124 0.60 -4.58 -14.00
C VAL A 124 1.24 -3.39 -14.73
N SER A 125 0.60 -2.86 -15.78
CA SER A 125 1.14 -1.73 -16.54
C SER A 125 1.33 -0.48 -15.68
N SER A 126 0.33 -0.14 -14.88
CA SER A 126 0.38 0.99 -13.94
C SER A 126 1.45 0.80 -12.87
N LYS A 127 1.56 -0.40 -12.29
CA LYS A 127 2.63 -0.71 -11.32
C LYS A 127 4.03 -0.55 -11.92
N LEU A 128 4.24 -1.06 -13.13
CA LEU A 128 5.54 -0.96 -13.80
C LEU A 128 5.95 0.49 -14.02
N ASP A 129 5.03 1.30 -14.54
CA ASP A 129 5.27 2.72 -14.78
C ASP A 129 5.51 3.50 -13.48
N LEU A 130 4.67 3.27 -12.47
CA LEU A 130 4.82 3.91 -11.15
C LEU A 130 6.17 3.60 -10.50
N ILE A 131 6.60 2.33 -10.55
CA ILE A 131 7.88 1.90 -10.00
C ILE A 131 9.06 2.59 -10.72
N GLN A 132 9.05 2.59 -12.06
CA GLN A 132 10.08 3.25 -12.86
C GLN A 132 10.12 4.77 -12.59
N THR A 133 8.95 5.39 -12.51
CA THR A 133 8.82 6.83 -12.24
C THR A 133 9.34 7.18 -10.84
N ALA A 134 8.96 6.42 -9.82
CA ALA A 134 9.44 6.62 -8.46
C ALA A 134 10.97 6.51 -8.38
N GLN A 135 11.56 5.47 -9.01
CA GLN A 135 13.01 5.29 -9.04
C GLN A 135 13.73 6.42 -9.81
N ALA A 136 13.20 6.83 -10.96
CA ALA A 136 13.76 7.93 -11.74
C ALA A 136 13.75 9.27 -10.97
N ARG A 137 12.75 9.46 -10.10
CA ARG A 137 12.63 10.64 -9.23
C ARG A 137 13.34 10.48 -7.88
N GLY A 138 13.97 9.34 -7.61
CA GLY A 138 14.64 9.07 -6.34
C GLY A 138 13.69 8.95 -5.15
N ILE A 139 12.40 8.64 -5.39
CA ILE A 139 11.39 8.49 -4.34
C ILE A 139 11.37 7.03 -3.89
N PRO A 140 11.54 6.73 -2.60
CA PRO A 140 11.42 5.38 -2.08
C PRO A 140 10.02 4.81 -2.34
N ILE A 141 9.95 3.55 -2.76
CA ILE A 141 8.70 2.86 -3.05
C ILE A 141 8.68 1.46 -2.44
N LEU A 142 7.54 1.05 -1.86
CA LEU A 142 7.24 -0.30 -1.44
C LEU A 142 5.99 -0.77 -2.17
N SER A 143 6.12 -1.86 -2.94
CA SER A 143 5.04 -2.36 -3.80
C SER A 143 4.43 -3.64 -3.23
N ALA A 144 3.09 -3.68 -3.14
CA ALA A 144 2.35 -4.88 -2.78
C ALA A 144 2.28 -5.85 -3.96
N MET A 145 2.63 -7.11 -3.72
CA MET A 145 2.39 -8.20 -4.66
C MET A 145 1.03 -8.85 -4.37
N GLY A 146 0.73 -10.00 -5.01
CA GLY A 146 -0.57 -10.64 -4.86
C GLY A 146 -0.84 -11.16 -3.44
N THR A 147 -1.93 -10.68 -2.83
CA THR A 147 -2.46 -11.13 -1.54
C THR A 147 -3.74 -11.97 -1.67
N GLY A 148 -4.31 -12.06 -2.87
CA GLY A 148 -5.48 -12.92 -3.15
C GLY A 148 -5.14 -14.40 -3.14
N ASN A 149 -6.15 -15.23 -2.87
CA ASN A 149 -6.05 -16.69 -2.77
C ASN A 149 -5.05 -17.17 -1.70
N LYS A 150 -4.90 -16.42 -0.61
CA LYS A 150 -4.01 -16.70 0.51
C LYS A 150 -4.82 -16.77 1.80
N LEU A 151 -4.40 -17.65 2.71
CA LEU A 151 -5.07 -17.93 3.97
C LEU A 151 -4.22 -17.57 5.19
N ASP A 152 -2.91 -17.63 5.05
CA ASP A 152 -1.95 -17.48 6.15
C ASP A 152 -1.21 -16.14 6.08
N ALA A 153 -1.68 -15.17 6.87
CA ALA A 153 -1.04 -13.87 6.97
C ALA A 153 0.36 -13.93 7.64
N SER A 154 0.66 -14.97 8.41
CA SER A 154 1.97 -15.11 9.07
C SER A 154 3.12 -15.33 8.08
N GLN A 155 2.81 -15.76 6.86
CA GLN A 155 3.79 -15.93 5.80
C GLN A 155 4.09 -14.63 5.03
N LEU A 156 3.39 -13.53 5.31
CA LEU A 156 3.69 -12.24 4.68
C LEU A 156 5.10 -11.78 5.07
N CYS A 157 5.84 -11.32 4.09
CA CYS A 157 7.18 -10.77 4.33
C CYS A 157 7.52 -9.63 3.37
N ILE A 158 8.33 -8.69 3.85
CA ILE A 158 8.91 -7.63 3.04
C ILE A 158 10.32 -8.04 2.63
N THR A 159 10.58 -8.05 1.32
CA THR A 159 11.86 -8.49 0.75
C THR A 159 12.14 -7.79 -0.58
N ASP A 160 13.28 -8.10 -1.20
CA ASP A 160 13.54 -7.72 -2.59
C ASP A 160 12.77 -8.61 -3.56
N ILE A 161 12.26 -8.04 -4.66
CA ILE A 161 11.44 -8.76 -5.65
C ILE A 161 12.19 -9.97 -6.25
N SER A 162 13.51 -9.92 -6.34
CA SER A 162 14.34 -11.02 -6.84
C SER A 162 14.23 -12.29 -5.98
N LYS A 163 13.90 -12.15 -4.69
CA LYS A 163 13.77 -13.24 -3.72
C LYS A 163 12.38 -13.83 -3.60
N THR A 164 11.42 -13.33 -4.40
CA THR A 164 10.02 -13.78 -4.33
C THR A 164 9.82 -15.13 -5.00
N ARG A 165 8.87 -15.92 -4.46
CA ARG A 165 8.46 -17.23 -5.00
C ARG A 165 6.95 -17.44 -4.81
N ASN A 166 6.35 -18.40 -5.52
CA ASN A 166 4.94 -18.82 -5.39
C ASN A 166 3.90 -17.69 -5.55
N CYS A 167 4.27 -16.56 -6.13
CA CYS A 167 3.36 -15.45 -6.41
C CYS A 167 3.39 -15.14 -7.92
N SER A 168 2.25 -15.31 -8.59
CA SER A 168 2.13 -15.09 -10.04
C SER A 168 2.39 -13.64 -10.44
N LEU A 169 1.85 -12.68 -9.67
CA LEU A 169 2.08 -11.25 -9.90
C LEU A 169 3.57 -10.91 -9.74
N ALA A 170 4.20 -11.34 -8.65
CA ALA A 170 5.63 -11.09 -8.43
C ALA A 170 6.51 -11.71 -9.53
N ARG A 171 6.12 -12.87 -10.08
CA ARG A 171 6.83 -13.49 -11.21
C ARG A 171 6.77 -12.63 -12.47
N VAL A 172 5.58 -12.09 -12.79
CA VAL A 172 5.40 -11.19 -13.94
C VAL A 172 6.19 -9.90 -13.71
N MET A 173 5.98 -9.24 -12.57
CA MET A 173 6.66 -7.99 -12.22
C MET A 173 8.19 -8.14 -12.25
N ARG A 174 8.74 -9.21 -11.71
CA ARG A 174 10.19 -9.47 -11.70
C ARG A 174 10.76 -9.60 -13.12
N LYS A 175 10.05 -10.27 -14.02
CA LYS A 175 10.47 -10.38 -15.43
C LYS A 175 10.44 -9.00 -16.09
N GLU A 176 9.30 -8.35 -16.08
CA GLU A 176 9.07 -7.08 -16.74
C GLU A 176 9.97 -5.94 -16.23
N LEU A 177 10.22 -5.89 -14.92
CA LEU A 177 11.12 -4.91 -14.32
C LEU A 177 12.58 -5.16 -14.70
N ARG A 178 13.02 -6.42 -14.72
CA ARG A 178 14.36 -6.78 -15.19
C ARG A 178 14.59 -6.37 -16.63
N ASP A 179 13.61 -6.62 -17.50
CA ASP A 179 13.69 -6.27 -18.93
C ASP A 179 13.72 -4.74 -19.14
N ARG A 180 13.30 -3.95 -18.13
CA ARG A 180 13.36 -2.48 -18.04
C ARG A 180 14.56 -1.94 -17.26
N GLY A 181 15.50 -2.80 -16.88
CA GLY A 181 16.71 -2.41 -16.14
C GLY A 181 16.53 -2.18 -14.64
N VAL A 182 15.32 -2.42 -14.08
CA VAL A 182 15.06 -2.33 -12.64
C VAL A 182 15.47 -3.64 -11.97
N LYS A 183 16.61 -3.61 -11.24
CA LYS A 183 17.22 -4.78 -10.60
C LYS A 183 16.68 -5.04 -9.21
N HIS A 184 16.32 -3.99 -8.48
CA HIS A 184 15.91 -4.04 -7.08
C HIS A 184 14.60 -3.31 -6.87
N LEU A 185 13.70 -3.95 -6.13
CA LEU A 185 12.44 -3.36 -5.69
C LEU A 185 12.06 -4.00 -4.35
N ARG A 186 11.75 -3.17 -3.37
CA ARG A 186 11.16 -3.64 -2.12
C ARG A 186 9.70 -3.99 -2.35
N VAL A 187 9.31 -5.19 -1.95
CA VAL A 187 7.94 -5.69 -2.10
C VAL A 187 7.46 -6.37 -0.82
N ILE A 188 6.14 -6.27 -0.56
CA ILE A 188 5.47 -7.19 0.34
C ILE A 188 4.81 -8.30 -0.47
N TYR A 189 4.95 -9.55 -0.02
CA TYR A 189 4.33 -10.70 -0.65
C TYR A 189 4.18 -11.86 0.33
N SER A 190 3.41 -12.88 -0.04
CA SER A 190 3.36 -14.16 0.65
C SER A 190 3.96 -15.26 -0.24
N PRO A 191 4.91 -16.08 0.26
CA PRO A 191 5.39 -17.28 -0.41
C PRO A 191 4.42 -18.47 -0.33
N GLU A 192 3.31 -18.34 0.37
CA GLU A 192 2.26 -19.35 0.45
C GLU A 192 1.82 -19.79 -0.95
N LEU A 193 1.56 -21.07 -1.16
CA LEU A 193 0.93 -21.54 -2.38
C LEU A 193 -0.51 -21.04 -2.45
N PRO A 194 -0.95 -20.47 -3.59
CA PRO A 194 -2.31 -19.95 -3.69
C PRO A 194 -3.33 -21.08 -3.57
N ALA A 195 -4.36 -20.87 -2.74
CA ALA A 195 -5.53 -21.74 -2.70
C ALA A 195 -6.25 -21.72 -4.06
N LYS A 196 -6.98 -22.77 -4.34
CA LYS A 196 -7.86 -22.86 -5.50
C LYS A 196 -9.26 -22.40 -5.07
N PRO A 197 -9.69 -21.16 -5.40
CA PRO A 197 -11.02 -20.71 -5.04
C PRO A 197 -12.08 -21.42 -5.86
N GLU A 198 -13.30 -21.48 -5.33
CA GLU A 198 -14.48 -21.86 -6.09
C GLU A 198 -14.78 -20.78 -7.14
N ALA A 199 -15.16 -21.18 -8.34
CA ALA A 199 -15.51 -20.25 -9.42
C ALA A 199 -17.00 -19.88 -9.31
N LEU A 200 -17.30 -18.83 -8.55
CA LEU A 200 -18.66 -18.33 -8.32
C LEU A 200 -19.09 -17.24 -9.30
N GLU A 201 -18.13 -16.62 -10.00
CA GLU A 201 -18.37 -15.59 -11.01
C GLU A 201 -17.42 -15.71 -12.19
N ALA A 202 -17.84 -15.19 -13.34
CA ALA A 202 -17.01 -15.15 -14.53
C ALA A 202 -15.94 -14.04 -14.38
N PRO A 203 -14.68 -14.29 -14.81
CA PRO A 203 -13.66 -13.27 -14.76
C PRO A 203 -13.99 -12.11 -15.73
N PRO A 204 -13.66 -10.86 -15.36
CA PRO A 204 -13.76 -9.73 -16.28
C PRO A 204 -12.92 -9.92 -17.54
N PRO A 205 -13.27 -9.24 -18.65
CA PRO A 205 -12.48 -9.29 -19.88
C PRO A 205 -10.99 -9.05 -19.63
N GLY A 206 -10.14 -9.90 -20.19
CA GLY A 206 -8.68 -9.81 -20.04
C GLY A 206 -8.10 -10.44 -18.78
N ARG A 207 -8.92 -10.92 -17.83
CA ARG A 207 -8.48 -11.66 -16.63
C ARG A 207 -8.79 -13.16 -16.78
N ARG A 208 -7.91 -14.01 -16.23
CA ARG A 208 -8.09 -15.48 -16.29
C ARG A 208 -8.96 -16.00 -15.14
N SER A 209 -9.06 -15.27 -14.05
CA SER A 209 -9.83 -15.64 -12.86
C SER A 209 -10.06 -14.40 -12.00
N VAL A 210 -11.09 -14.46 -11.17
CA VAL A 210 -11.29 -13.50 -10.06
C VAL A 210 -10.56 -14.06 -8.84
N PRO A 211 -9.59 -13.34 -8.27
CA PRO A 211 -8.93 -13.81 -7.06
C PRO A 211 -9.88 -13.69 -5.86
N ALA A 212 -10.07 -14.78 -5.13
CA ALA A 212 -10.74 -14.73 -3.83
C ALA A 212 -9.86 -13.99 -2.80
N SER A 213 -10.50 -13.39 -1.82
CA SER A 213 -9.78 -12.62 -0.80
C SER A 213 -10.50 -12.67 0.54
N LEU A 214 -9.71 -12.57 1.59
CA LEU A 214 -10.11 -12.50 3.00
C LEU A 214 -9.63 -11.17 3.58
N VAL A 215 -10.20 -10.74 4.71
CA VAL A 215 -9.84 -9.45 5.30
C VAL A 215 -8.41 -9.44 5.86
N TRP A 216 -7.99 -10.51 6.55
CA TRP A 216 -6.74 -10.49 7.33
C TRP A 216 -5.47 -10.55 6.47
N VAL A 217 -5.43 -11.25 5.35
CA VAL A 217 -4.21 -11.31 4.55
C VAL A 217 -3.89 -9.95 3.88
N PRO A 218 -4.78 -9.32 3.11
CA PRO A 218 -4.50 -7.99 2.57
C PRO A 218 -4.41 -6.92 3.67
N GLY A 219 -5.23 -7.01 4.73
CA GLY A 219 -5.17 -6.07 5.85
C GLY A 219 -3.81 -6.10 6.56
N CYS A 220 -3.32 -7.30 6.92
CA CYS A 220 -1.98 -7.44 7.49
C CYS A 220 -0.88 -6.95 6.53
N ALA A 221 -1.02 -7.20 5.22
CA ALA A 221 -0.07 -6.67 4.24
C ALA A 221 -0.03 -5.13 4.28
N GLY A 222 -1.18 -4.46 4.32
CA GLY A 222 -1.26 -3.00 4.43
C GLY A 222 -0.62 -2.48 5.72
N LEU A 223 -0.93 -3.09 6.87
CA LEU A 223 -0.35 -2.74 8.16
C LEU A 223 1.18 -2.92 8.17
N MET A 224 1.69 -4.00 7.61
CA MET A 224 3.14 -4.26 7.51
C MET A 224 3.82 -3.26 6.57
N MET A 225 3.20 -2.89 5.45
CA MET A 225 3.73 -1.85 4.55
C MET A 225 3.86 -0.52 5.28
N ALA A 226 2.80 -0.09 5.95
CA ALA A 226 2.82 1.16 6.71
C ALA A 226 3.86 1.13 7.85
N GLY A 227 3.93 0.04 8.60
CA GLY A 227 4.93 -0.13 9.66
C GLY A 227 6.36 0.00 9.14
N ASP A 228 6.66 -0.59 7.98
CA ASP A 228 7.98 -0.47 7.36
C ASP A 228 8.31 0.97 6.93
N VAL A 229 7.33 1.69 6.38
CA VAL A 229 7.45 3.10 5.99
C VAL A 229 7.64 3.99 7.22
N ILE A 230 6.80 3.82 8.25
CA ILE A 230 6.89 4.56 9.51
C ILE A 230 8.28 4.42 10.13
N LEU A 231 8.79 3.19 10.25
CA LEU A 231 10.12 2.95 10.80
C LEU A 231 11.24 3.50 9.90
N THR A 232 11.02 3.56 8.60
CA THR A 232 11.99 4.15 7.66
C THR A 232 12.02 5.67 7.78
N LEU A 233 10.85 6.32 7.73
CA LEU A 233 10.73 7.79 7.80
C LEU A 233 11.13 8.33 9.17
N SER A 234 10.80 7.63 10.25
CA SER A 234 11.19 8.03 11.62
C SER A 234 12.68 7.81 11.94
N GLY A 235 13.45 7.17 11.05
CA GLY A 235 14.84 6.80 11.33
C GLY A 235 15.01 5.65 12.33
N CYS A 236 13.89 5.08 12.83
CA CYS A 236 13.89 3.99 13.83
C CYS A 236 14.13 2.61 13.23
N LYS A 237 14.22 2.49 11.91
CA LYS A 237 14.51 1.21 11.27
C LYS A 237 15.92 0.77 11.63
N LYS A 238 16.07 -0.24 12.50
CA LYS A 238 17.38 -0.84 12.81
C LYS A 238 18.04 -1.22 11.49
N LYS A 239 19.25 -0.70 11.24
CA LYS A 239 20.16 -1.30 10.27
C LYS A 239 20.26 -2.77 10.69
N LYS A 240 19.91 -3.71 9.82
CA LYS A 240 20.21 -5.12 10.08
C LYS A 240 21.71 -5.14 10.38
N GLU A 241 22.06 -5.46 11.61
CA GLU A 241 23.44 -5.70 12.00
C GLU A 241 23.98 -6.67 10.97
N GLY A 242 25.03 -6.26 10.25
CA GLY A 242 25.67 -7.09 9.25
C GLY A 242 26.04 -8.40 9.93
N GLY A 243 25.43 -9.49 9.48
CA GLY A 243 25.78 -10.81 9.94
C GLY A 243 27.25 -11.04 9.67
N SER A 244 28.05 -10.87 10.71
CA SER A 244 29.39 -11.50 10.81
C SER A 244 29.12 -12.88 11.40
N GLN A 245 29.39 -13.85 10.62
CA GLN A 245 29.98 -15.18 10.76
C GLN A 245 29.19 -16.22 10.00
#